data_d8ec3225c42459d56de431a5dac4bc79
#
_entry.id   d8ec3225c42459d56de431a5dac4bc79
#
_cell.length_a   1.000
_cell.length_b   1.000
_cell.length_c   1.000
_cell.angle_alpha   90.00
_cell.angle_beta   90.00
_cell.angle_gamma   90.00
#
_symmetry.space_group_name_H-M   'P 1'
#
loop_
_entity.id
_entity.type
_entity.pdbx_description
1 polymer ?
#
loop_
_entity_poly.entity_id
_entity_poly.type
_entity_poly.pdbx_seq_one_letter_code
_entity_poly.pdbx_strand_id
1 'polypeptide(L)'
;MDTSKFVSNLFECGAIAISNAVDLAQKDNREEKYLQIIRSYKPDQQKKLAEIFAKVYALLASVVYDDGKFNDNLGEIFMRCNLGNKNAGQFFTPYHLSEFMARVTIDETLVKEKTSDDGILTVNDPCCGGGGMIMAALVVLDDLGVN
;
A
#
# COMPACT_ATOMS: atom_id res chain seq x y z
N MET A 1 -3.69 -24.98 5.60
CA MET A 1 -4.05 -23.54 5.74
C MET A 1 -4.18 -22.97 4.34
N ASP A 2 -5.26 -22.30 4.04
CA ASP A 2 -5.45 -21.64 2.75
C ASP A 2 -4.50 -20.44 2.66
N THR A 3 -3.60 -20.46 1.70
CA THR A 3 -2.56 -19.42 1.52
C THR A 3 -3.18 -18.06 1.18
N SER A 4 -4.24 -18.05 0.35
CA SER A 4 -4.93 -16.81 0.00
C SER A 4 -5.53 -16.14 1.21
N LYS A 5 -6.23 -16.91 2.06
CA LYS A 5 -6.79 -16.40 3.31
C LYS A 5 -5.71 -15.90 4.27
N PHE A 6 -4.58 -16.61 4.36
CA PHE A 6 -3.47 -16.19 5.22
C PHE A 6 -2.89 -14.84 4.76
N VAL A 7 -2.63 -14.67 3.46
CA VAL A 7 -2.06 -13.43 2.93
C VAL A 7 -3.07 -12.27 3.05
N SER A 8 -4.35 -12.51 2.80
CA SER A 8 -5.40 -11.49 3.01
C SER A 8 -5.43 -11.01 4.47
N ASN A 9 -5.43 -11.95 5.41
CA ASN A 9 -5.41 -11.62 6.84
C ASN A 9 -4.11 -10.93 7.26
N LEU A 10 -2.97 -11.28 6.66
CA LEU A 10 -1.68 -10.60 6.89
C LEU A 10 -1.76 -9.12 6.48
N PHE A 11 -2.30 -8.83 5.30
CA PHE A 11 -2.47 -7.45 4.85
C PHE A 11 -3.47 -6.69 5.71
N GLU A 12 -4.59 -7.30 6.07
CA GLU A 12 -5.59 -6.66 6.93
C GLU A 12 -5.04 -6.37 8.33
N CYS A 13 -4.37 -7.31 8.96
CA CYS A 13 -3.71 -7.10 10.26
C CYS A 13 -2.63 -6.02 10.19
N GLY A 14 -1.86 -5.99 9.11
CA GLY A 14 -0.84 -4.96 8.87
C GLY A 14 -1.44 -3.57 8.72
N ALA A 15 -2.48 -3.44 7.90
CA ALA A 15 -3.20 -2.17 7.72
C ALA A 15 -3.81 -1.67 9.04
N ILE A 16 -4.41 -2.56 9.83
CA ILE A 16 -4.94 -2.23 11.15
C ILE A 16 -3.82 -1.75 12.09
N ALA A 17 -2.70 -2.45 12.15
CA ALA A 17 -1.59 -2.10 13.03
C ALA A 17 -1.02 -0.71 12.71
N ILE A 18 -0.83 -0.41 11.42
CA ILE A 18 -0.35 0.90 10.95
C ILE A 18 -1.39 2.00 11.24
N SER A 19 -2.66 1.75 10.91
CA SER A 19 -3.74 2.72 11.13
C SER A 19 -3.95 3.05 12.60
N ASN A 20 -3.84 2.04 13.48
CA ASN A 20 -3.99 2.23 14.93
C ASN A 20 -2.87 3.07 15.57
N ALA A 21 -1.74 3.24 14.87
CA ALA A 21 -0.66 4.10 15.33
C ALA A 21 -0.93 5.61 15.10
N VAL A 22 -1.75 5.94 14.09
CA VAL A 22 -1.97 7.33 13.65
C VAL A 22 -3.41 7.82 13.81
N ASP A 23 -4.40 6.94 13.62
CA ASP A 23 -5.82 7.28 13.76
C ASP A 23 -6.42 6.59 14.99
N LEU A 24 -6.68 7.38 16.01
CA LEU A 24 -7.24 6.89 17.27
C LEU A 24 -8.77 6.83 17.28
N ALA A 25 -9.46 7.50 16.36
CA ALA A 25 -10.91 7.63 16.37
C ALA A 25 -11.63 6.28 16.19
N GLN A 26 -11.08 5.37 15.42
CA GLN A 26 -11.66 4.05 15.16
C GLN A 26 -10.79 2.90 15.71
N LYS A 27 -9.86 3.21 16.59
CA LYS A 27 -8.89 2.24 17.11
C LYS A 27 -9.55 1.01 17.71
N ASP A 28 -10.54 1.21 18.59
CA ASP A 28 -11.18 0.11 19.32
C ASP A 28 -11.89 -0.88 18.38
N ASN A 29 -12.59 -0.38 17.37
CA ASN A 29 -13.27 -1.21 16.37
C ASN A 29 -12.26 -2.01 15.52
N ARG A 30 -11.16 -1.36 15.12
CA ARG A 30 -10.09 -2.02 14.36
C ARG A 30 -9.34 -3.04 15.20
N GLU A 31 -9.08 -2.74 16.47
CA GLU A 31 -8.43 -3.67 17.40
C GLU A 31 -9.28 -4.91 17.64
N GLU A 32 -10.60 -4.76 17.82
CA GLU A 32 -11.50 -5.91 17.93
C GLU A 32 -11.42 -6.80 16.69
N LYS A 33 -11.45 -6.20 15.50
CA LYS A 33 -11.32 -6.95 14.23
C LYS A 33 -9.97 -7.66 14.13
N TYR A 34 -8.87 -6.98 14.49
CA TYR A 34 -7.54 -7.58 14.57
C TYR A 34 -7.54 -8.81 15.47
N LEU A 35 -8.07 -8.69 16.69
CA LEU A 35 -8.13 -9.79 17.64
C LEU A 35 -9.00 -10.96 17.15
N GLN A 36 -10.11 -10.69 16.45
CA GLN A 36 -10.95 -11.73 15.84
C GLN A 36 -10.15 -12.52 14.79
N ILE A 37 -9.40 -11.84 13.94
CA ILE A 37 -8.53 -12.49 12.94
C ILE A 37 -7.48 -13.34 13.65
N ILE A 38 -6.74 -12.79 14.61
CA ILE A 38 -5.67 -13.51 15.31
C ILE A 38 -6.21 -14.73 16.05
N ARG A 39 -7.34 -14.62 16.75
CA ARG A 39 -7.97 -15.75 17.47
C ARG A 39 -8.44 -16.88 16.56
N SER A 40 -8.61 -16.63 15.27
CA SER A 40 -8.95 -17.68 14.29
C SER A 40 -7.78 -18.61 13.97
N TYR A 41 -6.56 -18.27 14.40
CA TYR A 41 -5.34 -19.05 14.19
C TYR A 41 -4.91 -19.79 15.45
N LYS A 42 -4.25 -20.95 15.27
CA LYS A 42 -3.61 -21.66 16.37
C LYS A 42 -2.40 -20.87 16.90
N PRO A 43 -1.99 -21.04 18.17
CA PRO A 43 -0.90 -20.25 18.77
C PRO A 43 0.41 -20.25 17.98
N ASP A 44 0.81 -21.39 17.40
CA ASP A 44 1.99 -21.50 16.55
C ASP A 44 1.86 -20.72 15.23
N GLN A 45 0.63 -20.65 14.69
CA GLN A 45 0.32 -19.88 13.49
C GLN A 45 0.25 -18.38 13.77
N GLN A 46 -0.26 -17.98 14.95
CA GLN A 46 -0.29 -16.57 15.38
C GLN A 46 1.12 -16.00 15.45
N LYS A 47 2.06 -16.75 16.03
CA LYS A 47 3.46 -16.35 16.09
C LYS A 47 4.06 -16.17 14.68
N LYS A 48 3.81 -17.10 13.77
CA LYS A 48 4.28 -17.02 12.38
C LYS A 48 3.69 -15.82 11.63
N LEU A 49 2.41 -15.51 11.86
CA LEU A 49 1.75 -14.35 11.26
C LEU A 49 2.46 -13.05 11.68
N ALA A 50 2.73 -12.89 12.99
CA ALA A 50 3.44 -11.74 13.52
C ALA A 50 4.88 -11.63 13.00
N GLU A 51 5.61 -12.75 12.94
CA GLU A 51 6.97 -12.79 12.40
C GLU A 51 7.02 -12.41 10.92
N ILE A 52 6.08 -12.90 10.10
CA ILE A 52 6.00 -12.58 8.67
C ILE A 52 5.66 -11.10 8.50
N PHE A 53 4.68 -10.58 9.26
CA PHE A 53 4.33 -9.16 9.21
C PHE A 53 5.55 -8.27 9.55
N ALA A 54 6.27 -8.57 10.62
CA ALA A 54 7.46 -7.82 11.00
C ALA A 54 8.52 -7.82 9.90
N LYS A 55 8.75 -8.98 9.24
CA LYS A 55 9.70 -9.09 8.12
C LYS A 55 9.25 -8.31 6.88
N VAL A 56 7.96 -8.40 6.52
CA VAL A 56 7.40 -7.65 5.38
C VAL A 56 7.51 -6.16 5.64
N TYR A 57 7.14 -5.70 6.84
CA TYR A 57 7.25 -4.29 7.22
C TYR A 57 8.71 -3.80 7.20
N ALA A 58 9.64 -4.58 7.76
CA ALA A 58 11.05 -4.25 7.73
C ALA A 58 11.60 -4.16 6.30
N LEU A 59 11.18 -5.08 5.41
CA LEU A 59 11.57 -5.05 4.00
C LEU A 59 11.03 -3.81 3.29
N LEU A 60 9.76 -3.47 3.50
CA LEU A 60 9.16 -2.26 2.92
C LEU A 60 9.87 -0.99 3.42
N ALA A 61 10.19 -0.94 4.71
CA ALA A 61 10.92 0.18 5.28
C ALA A 61 12.35 0.29 4.69
N SER A 62 13.07 -0.85 4.52
CA SER A 62 14.41 -0.83 3.95
C SER A 62 14.44 -0.31 2.51
N VAL A 63 13.46 -0.71 1.68
CA VAL A 63 13.35 -0.20 0.30
C VAL A 63 13.19 1.32 0.28
N VAL A 64 12.39 1.88 1.18
CA VAL A 64 12.22 3.34 1.28
C VAL A 64 13.48 4.05 1.77
N TYR A 65 14.20 3.46 2.74
CA TYR A 65 15.38 4.09 3.35
C TYR A 65 16.66 3.88 2.56
N ASP A 66 16.83 2.73 1.91
CA ASP A 66 18.09 2.38 1.24
C ASP A 66 18.13 2.87 -0.22
N ASP A 67 17.04 2.69 -0.97
CA ASP A 67 17.00 3.03 -2.40
C ASP A 67 16.22 4.30 -2.70
N GLY A 68 15.44 4.83 -1.76
CA GLY A 68 14.60 6.02 -1.93
C GLY A 68 13.50 5.86 -2.99
N LYS A 69 13.31 4.65 -3.53
CA LYS A 69 12.35 4.39 -4.60
C LYS A 69 11.16 3.59 -4.08
N PHE A 70 10.00 4.19 -4.15
CA PHE A 70 8.76 3.48 -3.95
C PHE A 70 8.48 2.51 -5.10
N ASN A 71 7.96 1.33 -4.77
CA ASN A 71 7.50 0.35 -5.73
C ASN A 71 6.28 -0.37 -5.17
N ASP A 72 5.36 -0.79 -6.03
CA ASP A 72 4.15 -1.52 -5.63
C ASP A 72 4.43 -2.99 -5.32
N ASN A 73 5.33 -3.25 -4.37
CA ASN A 73 5.67 -4.60 -3.92
C ASN A 73 4.47 -5.34 -3.33
N LEU A 74 3.56 -4.62 -2.65
CA LEU A 74 2.36 -5.25 -2.05
C LEU A 74 1.34 -5.62 -3.11
N GLY A 75 1.10 -4.78 -4.10
CA GLY A 75 0.23 -5.08 -5.24
C GLY A 75 0.76 -6.28 -6.04
N GLU A 76 2.07 -6.37 -6.25
CA GLU A 76 2.67 -7.52 -6.92
C GLU A 76 2.46 -8.83 -6.13
N ILE A 77 2.68 -8.82 -4.81
CA ILE A 77 2.42 -9.98 -3.95
C ILE A 77 0.94 -10.36 -4.00
N PHE A 78 0.04 -9.36 -3.90
CA PHE A 78 -1.40 -9.57 -3.97
C PHE A 78 -1.81 -10.28 -5.28
N MET A 79 -1.29 -9.81 -6.41
CA MET A 79 -1.57 -10.39 -7.73
C MET A 79 -0.98 -11.80 -7.87
N ARG A 80 0.25 -12.03 -7.41
CA ARG A 80 0.90 -13.35 -7.43
C ARG A 80 0.15 -14.37 -6.57
N CYS A 81 -0.42 -13.95 -5.45
CA CYS A 81 -1.23 -14.80 -4.59
C CYS A 81 -2.67 -15.04 -5.08
N ASN A 82 -3.03 -14.53 -6.27
CA ASN A 82 -4.38 -14.61 -6.84
C ASN A 82 -5.49 -14.11 -5.89
N LEU A 83 -5.21 -13.07 -5.12
CA LEU A 83 -6.17 -12.49 -4.17
C LEU A 83 -7.19 -11.58 -4.87
N GLY A 84 -6.93 -11.17 -6.11
CA GLY A 84 -7.86 -10.42 -6.95
C GLY A 84 -9.11 -11.25 -7.30
N ASN A 85 -10.25 -10.60 -7.41
CA ASN A 85 -11.49 -11.24 -7.83
C ASN A 85 -11.47 -11.48 -9.35
N LYS A 86 -11.06 -12.67 -9.77
CA LYS A 86 -10.99 -13.06 -11.19
C LYS A 86 -12.35 -12.97 -11.89
N ASN A 87 -13.45 -13.22 -11.16
CA ASN A 87 -14.79 -13.16 -11.72
C ASN A 87 -15.28 -11.72 -11.95
N ALA A 88 -14.73 -10.75 -11.22
CA ALA A 88 -15.01 -9.34 -11.39
C ALA A 88 -14.01 -8.63 -12.32
N GLY A 89 -13.01 -9.33 -12.86
CA GLY A 89 -11.99 -8.74 -13.73
C GLY A 89 -11.10 -7.72 -13.01
N GLN A 90 -10.95 -7.83 -11.68
CA GLN A 90 -10.11 -6.94 -10.90
C GLN A 90 -8.63 -7.31 -11.06
N PHE A 91 -7.93 -6.51 -11.82
CA PHE A 91 -6.48 -6.57 -11.96
C PHE A 91 -5.90 -5.21 -11.61
N PHE A 92 -4.82 -5.20 -10.82
CA PHE A 92 -4.06 -3.98 -10.61
C PHE A 92 -3.24 -3.66 -11.86
N THR A 93 -3.16 -2.38 -12.20
CA THR A 93 -2.27 -1.92 -13.25
C THR A 93 -0.83 -2.24 -12.85
N PRO A 94 -0.04 -2.92 -13.70
CA PRO A 94 1.36 -3.17 -13.41
C PRO A 94 2.11 -1.87 -13.11
N TYR A 95 2.93 -1.87 -12.06
CA TYR A 95 3.55 -0.65 -11.55
C TYR A 95 4.35 0.13 -12.60
N HIS A 96 5.09 -0.55 -13.47
CA HIS A 96 5.84 0.09 -14.55
C HIS A 96 4.96 0.86 -15.56
N LEU A 97 3.69 0.44 -15.76
CA LEU A 97 2.72 1.20 -16.56
C LEU A 97 2.22 2.42 -15.79
N SER A 98 1.97 2.27 -14.49
CA SER A 98 1.61 3.39 -13.63
C SER A 98 2.71 4.45 -13.61
N GLU A 99 3.97 4.05 -13.48
CA GLU A 99 5.11 4.94 -13.53
C GLU A 99 5.26 5.61 -14.90
N PHE A 100 5.13 4.86 -15.98
CA PHE A 100 5.17 5.43 -17.34
C PHE A 100 4.07 6.50 -17.51
N MET A 101 2.84 6.21 -17.11
CA MET A 101 1.72 7.15 -17.19
C MET A 101 1.98 8.40 -16.34
N ALA A 102 2.49 8.25 -15.13
CA ALA A 102 2.84 9.37 -14.27
C ALA A 102 3.92 10.24 -14.90
N ARG A 103 4.99 9.67 -15.45
CA ARG A 103 6.08 10.40 -16.11
C ARG A 103 5.66 11.13 -17.39
N VAL A 104 4.67 10.61 -18.11
CA VAL A 104 4.13 11.29 -19.29
C VAL A 104 3.16 12.41 -18.93
N THR A 105 2.50 12.30 -17.78
CA THR A 105 1.43 13.24 -17.36
C THR A 105 1.94 14.34 -16.47
N ILE A 106 2.90 14.06 -15.59
CA ILE A 106 3.40 14.99 -14.56
C ILE A 106 4.74 15.55 -15.01
N ASP A 107 4.77 16.86 -15.27
CA ASP A 107 5.97 17.63 -15.57
C ASP A 107 6.05 18.87 -14.68
N GLU A 108 7.17 19.59 -14.76
CA GLU A 108 7.38 20.82 -13.98
C GLU A 108 6.30 21.89 -14.26
N THR A 109 5.76 21.93 -15.47
CA THR A 109 4.74 22.92 -15.86
C THR A 109 3.44 22.63 -15.12
N LEU A 110 2.98 21.37 -15.18
CA LEU A 110 1.81 20.91 -14.47
C LEU A 110 1.95 21.13 -12.95
N VAL A 111 3.10 20.81 -12.39
CA VAL A 111 3.37 21.01 -10.96
C VAL A 111 3.20 22.49 -10.59
N LYS A 112 3.84 23.40 -11.34
CA LYS A 112 3.72 24.86 -11.10
C LYS A 112 2.30 25.38 -11.23
N GLU A 113 1.54 24.87 -12.20
CA GLU A 113 0.15 25.29 -12.43
C GLU A 113 -0.82 24.77 -11.38
N LYS A 114 -0.57 23.60 -10.81
CA LYS A 114 -1.49 22.91 -9.90
C LYS A 114 -1.14 23.05 -8.42
N THR A 115 0.06 23.51 -8.12
CA THR A 115 0.43 23.82 -6.74
C THR A 115 -0.30 25.08 -6.29
N SER A 116 -0.99 25.03 -5.16
CA SER A 116 -1.67 26.18 -4.56
C SER A 116 -0.67 27.22 -4.06
N ASP A 117 -1.17 28.43 -3.75
CA ASP A 117 -0.36 29.52 -3.18
C ASP A 117 0.31 29.12 -1.84
N ASP A 118 -0.30 28.19 -1.11
CA ASP A 118 0.25 27.62 0.13
C ASP A 118 1.29 26.50 -0.11
N GLY A 119 1.68 26.24 -1.36
CA GLY A 119 2.63 25.22 -1.72
C GLY A 119 2.10 23.80 -1.70
N ILE A 120 0.78 23.60 -1.69
CA ILE A 120 0.13 22.29 -1.61
C ILE A 120 -0.27 21.82 -3.00
N LEU A 121 0.17 20.60 -3.37
CA LEU A 121 -0.28 19.89 -4.56
C LEU A 121 -1.21 18.74 -4.15
N THR A 122 -2.41 18.70 -4.71
CA THR A 122 -3.38 17.62 -4.43
C THR A 122 -3.39 16.59 -5.53
N VAL A 123 -3.20 15.33 -5.16
CA VAL A 123 -3.33 14.17 -6.06
C VAL A 123 -4.58 13.39 -5.70
N ASN A 124 -5.44 13.11 -6.68
CA ASN A 124 -6.67 12.34 -6.49
C ASN A 124 -6.80 11.23 -7.53
N ASP A 125 -6.98 10.01 -7.06
CA ASP A 125 -7.35 8.86 -7.89
C ASP A 125 -8.65 8.24 -7.37
N PRO A 126 -9.80 8.50 -8.02
CA PRO A 126 -11.10 8.00 -7.57
C PRO A 126 -11.24 6.47 -7.72
N CYS A 127 -10.33 5.82 -8.46
CA CYS A 127 -10.32 4.38 -8.72
C CYS A 127 -9.02 3.72 -8.25
N CYS A 128 -8.43 4.21 -7.18
CA CYS A 128 -7.05 3.93 -6.75
C CYS A 128 -6.68 2.43 -6.61
N GLY A 129 -7.64 1.54 -6.44
CA GLY A 129 -7.35 0.10 -6.28
C GLY A 129 -6.34 -0.16 -5.16
N GLY A 130 -5.16 -0.68 -5.50
CA GLY A 130 -4.04 -0.88 -4.58
C GLY A 130 -3.15 0.35 -4.38
N GLY A 131 -3.47 1.50 -4.97
CA GLY A 131 -2.71 2.73 -4.83
C GLY A 131 -1.49 2.86 -5.76
N GLY A 132 -1.27 1.91 -6.68
CA GLY A 132 -0.09 1.89 -7.54
C GLY A 132 0.08 3.15 -8.40
N MET A 133 -1.02 3.75 -8.87
CA MET A 133 -1.00 5.02 -9.62
C MET A 133 -0.58 6.20 -8.73
N ILE A 134 -1.10 6.27 -7.51
CA ILE A 134 -0.74 7.33 -6.54
C ILE A 134 0.74 7.19 -6.16
N MET A 135 1.21 5.97 -5.89
CA MET A 135 2.61 5.72 -5.58
C MET A 135 3.53 6.14 -6.72
N ALA A 136 3.17 5.81 -7.97
CA ALA A 136 3.91 6.23 -9.15
C ALA A 136 3.94 7.77 -9.32
N ALA A 137 2.81 8.43 -9.07
CA ALA A 137 2.74 9.89 -9.09
C ALA A 137 3.65 10.52 -8.03
N LEU A 138 3.66 9.98 -6.80
CA LEU A 138 4.54 10.45 -5.72
C LEU A 138 6.02 10.31 -6.07
N VAL A 139 6.42 9.19 -6.69
CA VAL A 139 7.82 8.99 -7.16
C VAL A 139 8.21 10.04 -8.18
N VAL A 140 7.34 10.35 -9.15
CA VAL A 140 7.63 11.37 -10.16
C VAL A 140 7.68 12.76 -9.55
N LEU A 141 6.82 13.06 -8.59
CA LEU A 141 6.83 14.34 -7.88
C LEU A 141 8.12 14.50 -7.04
N ASP A 142 8.55 13.44 -6.36
CA ASP A 142 9.82 13.43 -5.62
C ASP A 142 11.03 13.64 -6.56
N ASP A 143 11.06 12.95 -7.71
CA ASP A 143 12.07 13.15 -8.77
C ASP A 143 12.11 14.60 -9.29
N LEU A 144 10.99 15.33 -9.26
CA LEU A 144 10.85 16.74 -9.62
C LEU A 144 11.13 17.70 -8.44
N GLY A 145 11.50 17.18 -7.26
CA GLY A 145 11.81 17.96 -6.07
C GLY A 145 10.59 18.55 -5.34
N VAL A 146 9.42 17.98 -5.53
CA VAL A 146 8.19 18.35 -4.81
C VAL A 146 8.11 17.51 -3.53
N ASN A 147 8.29 18.16 -2.37
CA ASN A 147 8.27 17.53 -1.04
C ASN A 147 6.95 17.81 -0.32
#